data_cb8e88769c5f4eeb77e1992502b13495
#
_entry.id   cb8e88769c5f4eeb77e1992502b13495
#
_cell.length_a   1.000
_cell.length_b   1.000
_cell.length_c   1.000
_cell.angle_alpha   90.00
_cell.angle_beta   90.00
_cell.angle_gamma   90.00
#
_symmetry.space_group_name_H-M   'P 1'
#
loop_
_entity.id
_entity.type
_entity.pdbx_description
1 polymer ?
#
loop_
_entity_poly.entity_id
_entity_poly.type
_entity_poly.pdbx_seq_one_letter_code
_entity_poly.pdbx_strand_id
1 'polypeptide(L)'
;MSIEAASRPAHLRAPATSDPIIHPRWVRITHWINALAMFMMIGSGWQIYDASPLFDFIQFPPALALGGWLAGALLWHFAAMWLLVINGIVYVTLGFATGRFRRKLLPIWPGVVLSDFFAALRGRLSHDDLTVYNSVQRLLYAGVLVAGVVIVLSGLSIWKPVQFKYLTALFGGYDTARYVHFFAMTAIVAFLTIHVALALIVPKSLRAIIFGR
;
A
#
# COMPACT_ATOMS: atom_id res chain seq x y z
N MET A 1 37.23 -21.75 -18.30
CA MET A 1 37.44 -21.18 -16.96
C MET A 1 36.58 -21.85 -15.87
N SER A 2 36.13 -23.07 -16.07
CA SER A 2 35.12 -23.71 -15.15
C SER A 2 35.63 -24.95 -14.38
N ILE A 3 36.86 -25.37 -14.54
CA ILE A 3 37.41 -26.59 -13.91
C ILE A 3 38.14 -26.29 -12.59
N GLU A 4 38.61 -25.04 -12.39
CA GLU A 4 39.44 -24.66 -11.22
C GLU A 4 38.61 -24.45 -9.93
N ALA A 5 37.31 -24.18 -10.05
CA ALA A 5 36.43 -23.99 -8.87
C ALA A 5 36.05 -25.31 -8.16
N ALA A 6 36.15 -26.46 -8.86
CA ALA A 6 35.72 -27.75 -8.33
C ALA A 6 36.81 -28.43 -7.45
N SER A 7 38.05 -28.00 -7.52
CA SER A 7 39.20 -28.65 -6.84
C SER A 7 39.61 -27.99 -5.51
N ARG A 8 38.92 -26.91 -5.08
CA ARG A 8 39.23 -26.28 -3.76
C ARG A 8 38.74 -27.16 -2.61
N PRO A 9 39.58 -27.43 -1.60
CA PRO A 9 39.19 -28.16 -0.40
C PRO A 9 37.95 -27.51 0.26
N ALA A 10 37.04 -28.33 0.84
CA ALA A 10 35.77 -27.90 1.39
C ALA A 10 35.86 -26.74 2.43
N HIS A 11 36.97 -26.68 3.17
CA HIS A 11 37.26 -25.63 4.16
C HIS A 11 37.63 -24.24 3.55
N LEU A 12 37.97 -24.20 2.26
CA LEU A 12 38.25 -22.96 1.51
C LEU A 12 37.09 -22.49 0.63
N ARG A 13 35.98 -23.19 0.66
CA ARG A 13 34.76 -22.70 -0.01
C ARG A 13 34.25 -21.53 0.82
N ALA A 14 34.19 -20.34 0.21
CA ALA A 14 33.50 -19.20 0.82
C ALA A 14 32.09 -19.66 1.24
N PRO A 15 31.63 -19.30 2.44
CA PRO A 15 30.28 -19.61 2.85
C PRO A 15 29.34 -19.12 1.78
N ALA A 16 28.39 -19.97 1.36
CA ALA A 16 27.36 -19.59 0.39
C ALA A 16 26.72 -18.30 0.90
N THR A 17 26.91 -17.21 0.15
CA THR A 17 26.32 -15.91 0.49
C THR A 17 24.82 -16.12 0.53
N SER A 18 24.24 -16.02 1.72
CA SER A 18 22.79 -16.12 1.86
C SER A 18 22.15 -15.04 0.97
N ASP A 19 21.15 -15.40 0.19
CA ASP A 19 20.42 -14.47 -0.64
C ASP A 19 20.07 -13.21 0.15
N PRO A 20 20.27 -12.01 -0.40
CA PRO A 20 20.06 -10.77 0.32
C PRO A 20 18.60 -10.65 0.77
N ILE A 21 18.38 -10.26 2.02
CA ILE A 21 17.04 -10.01 2.55
C ILE A 21 16.46 -8.77 1.88
N ILE A 22 15.47 -8.96 0.99
CA ILE A 22 14.77 -7.89 0.28
C ILE A 22 13.80 -7.17 1.23
N HIS A 23 13.00 -7.95 1.96
CA HIS A 23 12.02 -7.45 2.92
C HIS A 23 12.26 -8.02 4.33
N PRO A 24 12.64 -7.17 5.32
CA PRO A 24 12.76 -7.59 6.72
C PRO A 24 11.40 -8.06 7.27
N ARG A 25 11.42 -8.89 8.32
CA ARG A 25 10.22 -9.51 8.91
C ARG A 25 9.12 -8.50 9.25
N TRP A 26 9.49 -7.36 9.85
CA TRP A 26 8.51 -6.35 10.24
C TRP A 26 7.78 -5.74 9.03
N VAL A 27 8.45 -5.53 7.89
CA VAL A 27 7.79 -5.07 6.65
C VAL A 27 6.77 -6.09 6.17
N ARG A 28 7.10 -7.37 6.21
CA ARG A 28 6.22 -8.46 5.75
C ARG A 28 5.00 -8.58 6.65
N ILE A 29 5.19 -8.56 7.96
CA ILE A 29 4.10 -8.64 8.94
C ILE A 29 3.15 -7.45 8.77
N THR A 30 3.68 -6.23 8.80
CA THR A 30 2.86 -5.02 8.66
C THR A 30 2.18 -4.94 7.29
N HIS A 31 2.81 -5.44 6.22
CA HIS A 31 2.22 -5.50 4.89
C HIS A 31 0.97 -6.41 4.87
N TRP A 32 1.05 -7.63 5.40
CA TRP A 32 -0.09 -8.54 5.39
C TRP A 32 -1.22 -8.12 6.33
N ILE A 33 -0.90 -7.48 7.47
CA ILE A 33 -1.90 -6.86 8.33
C ILE A 33 -2.60 -5.71 7.59
N ASN A 34 -1.85 -4.86 6.88
CA ASN A 34 -2.44 -3.80 6.05
C ASN A 34 -3.28 -4.35 4.91
N ALA A 35 -2.85 -5.42 4.25
CA ALA A 35 -3.63 -6.05 3.19
C ALA A 35 -4.99 -6.52 3.72
N LEU A 36 -5.01 -7.23 4.85
CA LEU A 36 -6.26 -7.66 5.50
C LEU A 36 -7.15 -6.46 5.85
N ALA A 37 -6.59 -5.45 6.55
CA ALA A 37 -7.33 -4.26 6.94
C ALA A 37 -7.91 -3.53 5.72
N MET A 38 -7.13 -3.38 4.63
CA MET A 38 -7.56 -2.72 3.41
C MET A 38 -8.75 -3.42 2.75
N PHE A 39 -8.71 -4.76 2.61
CA PHE A 39 -9.83 -5.50 2.05
C PHE A 39 -11.11 -5.34 2.89
N MET A 40 -10.98 -5.39 4.21
CA MET A 40 -12.11 -5.16 5.12
C MET A 40 -12.65 -3.72 5.00
N MET A 41 -11.77 -2.72 4.95
CA MET A 41 -12.13 -1.29 4.82
C MET A 41 -12.82 -1.00 3.48
N ILE A 42 -12.33 -1.55 2.38
CA ILE A 42 -12.91 -1.36 1.05
C ILE A 42 -14.30 -1.99 1.00
N GLY A 43 -14.42 -3.27 1.34
CA GLY A 43 -15.70 -3.97 1.26
C GLY A 43 -16.76 -3.36 2.19
N SER A 44 -16.41 -3.01 3.43
CA SER A 44 -17.33 -2.32 4.34
C SER A 44 -17.62 -0.88 3.91
N GLY A 45 -16.63 -0.17 3.35
CA GLY A 45 -16.80 1.18 2.80
C GLY A 45 -17.76 1.21 1.62
N TRP A 46 -17.75 0.22 0.74
CA TRP A 46 -18.69 0.11 -0.37
C TRP A 46 -20.12 -0.08 0.13
N GLN A 47 -20.35 -0.91 1.14
CA GLN A 47 -21.66 -1.07 1.76
C GLN A 47 -22.16 0.22 2.43
N ILE A 48 -21.26 0.98 3.07
CA ILE A 48 -21.59 2.27 3.68
C ILE A 48 -21.94 3.30 2.59
N TYR A 49 -21.16 3.31 1.51
CA TYR A 49 -21.37 4.21 0.37
C TYR A 49 -22.75 3.98 -0.29
N ASP A 50 -23.12 2.72 -0.54
CA ASP A 50 -24.40 2.38 -1.18
C ASP A 50 -25.60 2.77 -0.32
N ALA A 51 -25.44 2.90 1.00
CA ALA A 51 -26.49 3.39 1.89
C ALA A 51 -26.72 4.93 1.79
N SER A 52 -25.72 5.68 1.33
CA SER A 52 -25.77 7.13 1.13
C SER A 52 -24.78 7.56 0.03
N PRO A 53 -25.08 7.28 -1.25
CA PRO A 53 -24.16 7.51 -2.34
C PRO A 53 -23.90 8.99 -2.57
N LEU A 54 -22.66 9.32 -3.02
CA LEU A 54 -22.30 10.66 -3.48
C LEU A 54 -22.66 10.88 -4.96
N PHE A 55 -22.72 9.77 -5.71
CA PHE A 55 -23.03 9.75 -7.15
C PHE A 55 -24.05 8.66 -7.41
N ASP A 56 -25.24 9.00 -7.87
CA ASP A 56 -26.37 8.07 -8.07
C ASP A 56 -26.09 6.97 -9.10
N PHE A 57 -25.15 7.23 -10.02
CA PHE A 57 -24.75 6.28 -11.06
C PHE A 57 -23.67 5.29 -10.62
N ILE A 58 -23.09 5.45 -9.41
CA ILE A 58 -22.09 4.54 -8.86
C ILE A 58 -22.75 3.67 -7.79
N GLN A 59 -22.76 2.37 -8.02
CA GLN A 59 -23.20 1.36 -7.05
C GLN A 59 -22.20 0.22 -7.03
N PHE A 60 -21.96 -0.34 -5.87
CA PHE A 60 -21.03 -1.45 -5.70
C PHE A 60 -21.78 -2.78 -5.62
N PRO A 61 -21.25 -3.86 -6.26
CA PRO A 61 -21.89 -5.16 -6.21
C PRO A 61 -22.01 -5.68 -4.77
N PRO A 62 -23.21 -6.12 -4.33
CA PRO A 62 -23.40 -6.65 -2.97
C PRO A 62 -22.48 -7.83 -2.62
N ALA A 63 -22.06 -8.62 -3.63
CA ALA A 63 -21.13 -9.75 -3.46
C ALA A 63 -19.73 -9.31 -3.03
N LEU A 64 -19.34 -8.06 -3.24
CA LEU A 64 -18.06 -7.49 -2.85
C LEU A 64 -18.18 -6.61 -1.59
N ALA A 65 -19.40 -6.32 -1.16
CA ALA A 65 -19.69 -5.50 0.01
C ALA A 65 -19.62 -6.36 1.31
N LEU A 66 -19.03 -5.81 2.36
CA LEU A 66 -18.87 -6.47 3.65
C LEU A 66 -19.82 -5.87 4.69
N GLY A 67 -20.53 -6.73 5.44
CA GLY A 67 -21.38 -6.33 6.55
C GLY A 67 -22.86 -6.59 6.34
N GLY A 68 -23.30 -6.84 5.09
CA GLY A 68 -24.68 -7.21 4.71
C GLY A 68 -25.69 -6.08 4.80
N TRP A 69 -25.52 -5.11 5.71
CA TRP A 69 -26.35 -3.93 5.93
C TRP A 69 -25.53 -2.80 6.59
N LEU A 70 -26.07 -1.59 6.62
CA LEU A 70 -25.32 -0.39 7.02
C LEU A 70 -24.66 -0.53 8.41
N ALA A 71 -25.39 -0.95 9.43
CA ALA A 71 -24.80 -1.05 10.78
C ALA A 71 -23.76 -2.16 10.88
N GLY A 72 -23.96 -3.30 10.20
CA GLY A 72 -22.96 -4.35 10.10
C GLY A 72 -21.70 -3.87 9.40
N ALA A 73 -21.84 -3.10 8.31
CA ALA A 73 -20.71 -2.52 7.61
C ALA A 73 -19.94 -1.50 8.46
N LEU A 74 -20.63 -0.67 9.22
CA LEU A 74 -20.01 0.27 10.17
C LEU A 74 -19.18 -0.44 11.24
N LEU A 75 -19.67 -1.56 11.79
CA LEU A 75 -18.91 -2.36 12.77
C LEU A 75 -17.61 -2.90 12.17
N TRP A 76 -17.66 -3.47 10.95
CA TRP A 76 -16.48 -3.96 10.26
C TRP A 76 -15.51 -2.82 9.90
N HIS A 77 -16.06 -1.70 9.42
CA HIS A 77 -15.26 -0.53 9.04
C HIS A 77 -14.47 0.03 10.22
N PHE A 78 -15.13 0.23 11.36
CA PHE A 78 -14.45 0.75 12.55
C PHE A 78 -13.47 -0.26 13.17
N ALA A 79 -13.79 -1.56 13.16
CA ALA A 79 -12.84 -2.59 13.58
C ALA A 79 -11.58 -2.61 12.73
N ALA A 80 -11.74 -2.60 11.40
CA ALA A 80 -10.63 -2.57 10.45
C ALA A 80 -9.87 -1.24 10.48
N MET A 81 -10.54 -0.10 10.77
CA MET A 81 -9.91 1.20 10.94
C MET A 81 -8.87 1.17 12.06
N TRP A 82 -9.17 0.60 13.22
CA TRP A 82 -8.20 0.49 14.31
C TRP A 82 -7.01 -0.37 13.92
N LEU A 83 -7.27 -1.49 13.23
CA LEU A 83 -6.19 -2.35 12.72
C LEU A 83 -5.29 -1.60 11.74
N LEU A 84 -5.89 -0.87 10.79
CA LEU A 84 -5.17 -0.08 9.79
C LEU A 84 -4.34 1.03 10.44
N VAL A 85 -4.94 1.81 11.34
CA VAL A 85 -4.28 2.98 11.96
C VAL A 85 -3.14 2.55 12.86
N ILE A 86 -3.35 1.57 13.75
CA ILE A 86 -2.32 1.08 14.66
C ILE A 86 -1.15 0.49 13.87
N ASN A 87 -1.44 -0.39 12.92
CA ASN A 87 -0.41 -1.00 12.09
C ASN A 87 0.29 0.04 11.18
N GLY A 88 -0.44 1.04 10.68
CA GLY A 88 0.10 2.16 9.91
C GLY A 88 1.10 2.99 10.73
N ILE A 89 0.77 3.31 11.98
CA ILE A 89 1.69 4.00 12.91
C ILE A 89 2.96 3.17 13.13
N VAL A 90 2.81 1.87 13.39
CA VAL A 90 3.97 0.95 13.55
C VAL A 90 4.84 0.95 12.30
N TYR A 91 4.22 0.80 11.11
CA TYR A 91 4.93 0.79 9.84
C TYR A 91 5.69 2.09 9.57
N VAL A 92 5.04 3.23 9.78
CA VAL A 92 5.63 4.56 9.55
C VAL A 92 6.77 4.81 10.54
N THR A 93 6.56 4.51 11.83
CA THR A 93 7.58 4.67 12.87
C THR A 93 8.82 3.82 12.57
N LEU A 94 8.64 2.53 12.28
CA LEU A 94 9.75 1.65 11.92
C LEU A 94 10.42 2.05 10.59
N GLY A 95 9.64 2.55 9.63
CA GLY A 95 10.14 3.05 8.36
C GLY A 95 11.09 4.23 8.52
N PHE A 96 10.77 5.17 9.39
CA PHE A 96 11.65 6.29 9.74
C PHE A 96 12.81 5.85 10.64
N ALA A 97 12.55 5.13 11.74
CA ALA A 97 13.56 4.71 12.69
C ALA A 97 14.68 3.86 12.05
N THR A 98 14.32 3.00 11.10
CA THR A 98 15.30 2.19 10.36
C THR A 98 15.93 2.91 9.17
N GLY A 99 15.51 4.13 8.86
CA GLY A 99 15.95 4.88 7.68
C GLY A 99 15.50 4.27 6.34
N ARG A 100 14.56 3.29 6.38
CA ARG A 100 14.09 2.59 5.17
C ARG A 100 13.41 3.52 4.18
N PHE A 101 12.59 4.46 4.65
CA PHE A 101 11.89 5.39 3.76
C PHE A 101 12.88 6.27 3.01
N ARG A 102 13.90 6.80 3.69
CA ARG A 102 14.95 7.59 3.04
C ARG A 102 15.70 6.78 1.97
N ARG A 103 16.00 5.51 2.24
CA ARG A 103 16.76 4.66 1.29
C ARG A 103 15.92 4.14 0.14
N LYS A 104 14.62 3.85 0.35
CA LYS A 104 13.76 3.17 -0.63
C LYS A 104 12.82 4.11 -1.38
N LEU A 105 12.33 5.19 -0.73
CA LEU A 105 11.33 6.08 -1.31
C LEU A 105 11.91 7.39 -1.82
N LEU A 106 13.06 7.84 -1.31
CA LEU A 106 13.68 9.11 -1.67
C LEU A 106 15.04 8.90 -2.37
N PRO A 107 15.47 9.84 -3.23
CA PRO A 107 14.73 10.98 -3.77
C PRO A 107 13.74 10.59 -4.87
N ILE A 108 12.73 11.44 -5.12
CA ILE A 108 11.80 11.34 -6.25
C ILE A 108 12.08 12.52 -7.18
N TRP A 109 12.63 12.25 -8.37
CA TRP A 109 12.93 13.27 -9.37
C TRP A 109 11.87 13.23 -10.48
N PRO A 110 11.07 14.29 -10.70
CA PRO A 110 9.96 14.27 -11.67
C PRO A 110 10.38 13.88 -13.09
N GLY A 111 11.53 14.36 -13.56
CA GLY A 111 12.03 14.00 -14.91
C GLY A 111 12.38 12.52 -15.05
N VAL A 112 12.94 11.90 -13.99
CA VAL A 112 13.25 10.46 -13.98
C VAL A 112 11.97 9.64 -13.88
N VAL A 113 10.96 10.09 -13.11
CA VAL A 113 9.65 9.43 -13.05
C VAL A 113 9.00 9.36 -14.42
N LEU A 114 9.03 10.46 -15.18
CA LEU A 114 8.45 10.51 -16.53
C LEU A 114 9.18 9.59 -17.50
N SER A 115 10.52 9.58 -17.48
CA SER A 115 11.31 8.68 -18.33
C SER A 115 11.07 7.20 -17.98
N ASP A 116 11.04 6.85 -16.70
CA ASP A 116 10.77 5.49 -16.21
C ASP A 116 9.33 5.05 -16.57
N PHE A 117 8.36 5.96 -16.49
CA PHE A 117 6.98 5.70 -16.89
C PHE A 117 6.88 5.33 -18.38
N PHE A 118 7.49 6.11 -19.27
CA PHE A 118 7.50 5.79 -20.69
C PHE A 118 8.33 4.54 -21.02
N ALA A 119 9.39 4.26 -20.28
CA ALA A 119 10.14 3.01 -20.40
C ALA A 119 9.27 1.80 -19.97
N ALA A 120 8.47 1.94 -18.90
CA ALA A 120 7.52 0.92 -18.46
C ALA A 120 6.48 0.59 -19.52
N LEU A 121 5.86 1.62 -20.12
CA LEU A 121 4.87 1.45 -21.19
C LEU A 121 5.45 0.73 -22.44
N ARG A 122 6.78 0.84 -22.66
CA ARG A 122 7.49 0.16 -23.76
C ARG A 122 8.05 -1.20 -23.37
N GLY A 123 7.74 -1.72 -22.16
CA GLY A 123 8.27 -2.99 -21.66
C GLY A 123 9.78 -3.00 -21.42
N ARG A 124 10.41 -1.84 -21.28
CA ARG A 124 11.88 -1.69 -21.14
C ARG A 124 12.37 -1.51 -19.71
N LEU A 125 11.50 -1.59 -18.71
CA LEU A 125 11.92 -1.56 -17.31
C LEU A 125 12.55 -2.90 -16.93
N SER A 126 13.83 -2.88 -16.54
CA SER A 126 14.50 -4.04 -15.95
C SER A 126 13.91 -4.31 -14.55
N HIS A 127 13.57 -5.57 -14.31
CA HIS A 127 13.10 -6.09 -13.00
C HIS A 127 14.16 -7.00 -12.35
N ASP A 128 15.42 -6.88 -12.76
CA ASP A 128 16.47 -7.82 -12.35
C ASP A 128 16.91 -7.61 -10.91
N ASP A 129 16.81 -6.39 -10.37
CA ASP A 129 17.15 -6.08 -8.97
C ASP A 129 15.93 -5.59 -8.17
N LEU A 130 15.35 -6.49 -7.39
CA LEU A 130 14.25 -6.18 -6.46
C LEU A 130 14.71 -5.39 -5.22
N THR A 131 16.00 -5.16 -5.05
CA THR A 131 16.52 -4.39 -3.92
C THR A 131 16.41 -2.89 -4.14
N VAL A 132 16.26 -2.41 -5.38
CA VAL A 132 16.15 -0.99 -5.76
C VAL A 132 14.81 -0.72 -6.41
N TYR A 133 14.09 0.30 -5.91
CA TYR A 133 12.84 0.75 -6.53
C TYR A 133 13.15 1.73 -7.67
N ASN A 134 12.48 1.55 -8.81
CA ASN A 134 12.48 2.56 -9.86
C ASN A 134 11.66 3.81 -9.43
N SER A 135 11.79 4.92 -10.16
CA SER A 135 11.17 6.19 -9.75
C SER A 135 9.65 6.15 -9.78
N VAL A 136 9.04 5.34 -10.68
CA VAL A 136 7.58 5.14 -10.72
C VAL A 136 7.11 4.38 -9.48
N GLN A 137 7.82 3.32 -9.08
CA GLN A 137 7.51 2.57 -7.85
C GLN A 137 7.64 3.46 -6.61
N ARG A 138 8.68 4.30 -6.53
CA ARG A 138 8.87 5.26 -5.43
C ARG A 138 7.70 6.23 -5.34
N LEU A 139 7.28 6.81 -6.47
CA LEU A 139 6.13 7.71 -6.53
C LEU A 139 4.84 7.02 -6.10
N LEU A 140 4.56 5.82 -6.61
CA LEU A 140 3.35 5.06 -6.27
C LEU A 140 3.31 4.68 -4.79
N TYR A 141 4.44 4.22 -4.22
CA TYR A 141 4.50 3.88 -2.80
C TYR A 141 4.42 5.10 -1.88
N ALA A 142 5.05 6.21 -2.24
CA ALA A 142 4.89 7.47 -1.52
C ALA A 142 3.44 7.98 -1.63
N GLY A 143 2.86 7.91 -2.83
CA GLY A 143 1.49 8.34 -3.10
C GLY A 143 0.45 7.56 -2.29
N VAL A 144 0.58 6.21 -2.19
CA VAL A 144 -0.36 5.42 -1.40
C VAL A 144 -0.22 5.68 0.11
N LEU A 145 0.96 6.01 0.60
CA LEU A 145 1.14 6.43 2.00
C LEU A 145 0.45 7.78 2.27
N VAL A 146 0.58 8.73 1.35
CA VAL A 146 -0.13 10.01 1.45
C VAL A 146 -1.64 9.80 1.37
N ALA A 147 -2.13 9.00 0.42
CA ALA A 147 -3.54 8.63 0.32
C ALA A 147 -4.05 7.96 1.60
N GLY A 148 -3.22 7.11 2.22
CA GLY A 148 -3.50 6.48 3.51
C GLY A 148 -3.69 7.50 4.65
N VAL A 149 -2.86 8.55 4.69
CA VAL A 149 -3.03 9.65 5.66
C VAL A 149 -4.32 10.42 5.36
N VAL A 150 -4.55 10.79 4.11
CA VAL A 150 -5.74 11.55 3.68
C VAL A 150 -7.02 10.80 3.99
N ILE A 151 -7.09 9.48 3.71
CA ILE A 151 -8.30 8.69 3.96
C ILE A 151 -8.59 8.56 5.46
N VAL A 152 -7.57 8.42 6.31
CA VAL A 152 -7.75 8.38 7.77
C VAL A 152 -8.25 9.73 8.29
N LEU A 153 -7.61 10.83 7.90
CA LEU A 153 -7.99 12.17 8.37
C LEU A 153 -9.39 12.57 7.89
N SER A 154 -9.73 12.32 6.62
CA SER A 154 -11.08 12.57 6.10
C SER A 154 -12.11 11.66 6.77
N GLY A 155 -11.78 10.39 7.03
CA GLY A 155 -12.64 9.46 7.76
C GLY A 155 -12.93 9.93 9.20
N LEU A 156 -11.95 10.46 9.93
CA LEU A 156 -12.14 11.07 11.26
C LEU A 156 -13.07 12.28 11.19
N SER A 157 -12.95 13.11 10.15
CA SER A 157 -13.83 14.27 9.93
C SER A 157 -15.29 13.86 9.68
N ILE A 158 -15.52 12.73 9.00
CA ILE A 158 -16.85 12.17 8.75
C ILE A 158 -17.41 11.51 10.03
N TRP A 159 -16.58 10.73 10.73
CA TRP A 159 -17.03 9.97 11.89
C TRP A 159 -17.36 10.85 13.10
N LYS A 160 -16.56 11.88 13.36
CA LYS A 160 -16.69 12.75 14.55
C LYS A 160 -16.53 14.23 14.19
N PRO A 161 -17.43 14.80 13.34
CA PRO A 161 -17.26 16.14 12.79
C PRO A 161 -17.27 17.24 13.89
N VAL A 162 -17.97 17.03 14.99
CA VAL A 162 -18.03 17.99 16.10
C VAL A 162 -16.74 17.95 16.93
N GLN A 163 -16.24 16.76 17.25
CA GLN A 163 -15.01 16.57 18.01
C GLN A 163 -13.78 17.02 17.20
N PHE A 164 -13.77 16.75 15.90
CA PHE A 164 -12.70 17.12 14.97
C PHE A 164 -13.07 18.33 14.12
N LYS A 165 -13.76 19.34 14.69
CA LYS A 165 -14.28 20.50 13.95
C LYS A 165 -13.24 21.23 13.11
N TYR A 166 -12.01 21.36 13.60
CA TYR A 166 -10.93 22.02 12.86
C TYR A 166 -10.44 21.19 11.68
N LEU A 167 -10.39 19.87 11.85
CA LEU A 167 -10.05 18.95 10.76
C LEU A 167 -11.17 18.91 9.72
N THR A 168 -12.43 18.90 10.15
CA THR A 168 -13.59 18.98 9.25
C THR A 168 -13.59 20.31 8.47
N ALA A 169 -13.27 21.42 9.12
CA ALA A 169 -13.13 22.71 8.46
C ALA A 169 -11.97 22.73 7.45
N LEU A 170 -10.84 22.07 7.76
CA LEU A 170 -9.70 21.94 6.86
C LEU A 170 -10.09 21.24 5.54
N PHE A 171 -10.98 20.27 5.59
CA PHE A 171 -11.53 19.61 4.40
C PHE A 171 -12.66 20.39 3.71
N GLY A 172 -13.04 21.56 4.21
CA GLY A 172 -14.12 22.35 3.63
C GLY A 172 -15.53 21.94 4.09
N GLY A 173 -15.64 21.26 5.24
CA GLY A 173 -16.89 20.79 5.81
C GLY A 173 -17.14 19.29 5.66
N TYR A 174 -18.25 18.82 6.23
CA TYR A 174 -18.61 17.40 6.26
C TYR A 174 -18.78 16.79 4.86
N ASP A 175 -19.53 17.46 4.00
CA ASP A 175 -19.82 16.95 2.65
C ASP A 175 -18.54 16.88 1.80
N THR A 176 -17.70 17.90 1.84
CA THR A 176 -16.43 17.90 1.13
C THR A 176 -15.49 16.81 1.67
N ALA A 177 -15.48 16.57 2.99
CA ALA A 177 -14.71 15.47 3.58
C ALA A 177 -15.16 14.09 3.03
N ARG A 178 -16.46 13.89 2.75
CA ARG A 178 -16.98 12.67 2.10
C ARG A 178 -16.42 12.50 0.68
N TYR A 179 -16.39 13.56 -0.11
CA TYR A 179 -15.78 13.51 -1.45
C TYR A 179 -14.29 13.20 -1.37
N VAL A 180 -13.55 13.86 -0.47
CA VAL A 180 -12.11 13.59 -0.28
C VAL A 180 -11.88 12.14 0.12
N HIS A 181 -12.67 11.60 1.05
CA HIS A 181 -12.59 10.21 1.47
C HIS A 181 -12.86 9.24 0.33
N PHE A 182 -13.89 9.50 -0.47
CA PHE A 182 -14.25 8.69 -1.64
C PHE A 182 -13.13 8.69 -2.69
N PHE A 183 -12.58 9.86 -3.04
CA PHE A 183 -11.50 9.92 -4.02
C PHE A 183 -10.19 9.33 -3.51
N ALA A 184 -9.88 9.47 -2.21
CA ALA A 184 -8.75 8.80 -1.60
C ALA A 184 -8.92 7.27 -1.62
N MET A 185 -10.11 6.77 -1.32
CA MET A 185 -10.46 5.34 -1.46
C MET A 185 -10.28 4.87 -2.90
N THR A 186 -10.80 5.62 -3.87
CA THR A 186 -10.68 5.28 -5.30
C THR A 186 -9.22 5.20 -5.73
N ALA A 187 -8.37 6.15 -5.30
CA ALA A 187 -6.94 6.12 -5.58
C ALA A 187 -6.25 4.89 -4.96
N ILE A 188 -6.61 4.54 -3.73
CA ILE A 188 -6.09 3.34 -3.05
C ILE A 188 -6.54 2.06 -3.78
N VAL A 189 -7.80 1.95 -4.19
CA VAL A 189 -8.32 0.79 -4.94
C VAL A 189 -7.61 0.66 -6.29
N ALA A 190 -7.43 1.76 -7.01
CA ALA A 190 -6.69 1.77 -8.28
C ALA A 190 -5.22 1.32 -8.06
N PHE A 191 -4.55 1.85 -7.04
CA PHE A 191 -3.20 1.41 -6.67
C PHE A 191 -3.17 -0.08 -6.33
N LEU A 192 -4.10 -0.57 -5.50
CA LEU A 192 -4.17 -1.97 -5.08
C LEU A 192 -4.38 -2.91 -6.28
N THR A 193 -5.25 -2.54 -7.22
CA THR A 193 -5.50 -3.31 -8.44
C THR A 193 -4.23 -3.46 -9.26
N ILE A 194 -3.52 -2.36 -9.52
CA ILE A 194 -2.24 -2.37 -10.25
C ILE A 194 -1.18 -3.15 -9.47
N HIS A 195 -1.08 -2.92 -8.16
CA HIS A 195 -0.10 -3.58 -7.29
C HIS A 195 -0.27 -5.10 -7.28
N VAL A 196 -1.50 -5.60 -7.12
CA VAL A 196 -1.80 -7.03 -7.12
C VAL A 196 -1.53 -7.64 -8.51
N ALA A 197 -1.97 -6.97 -9.58
CA ALA A 197 -1.71 -7.42 -10.94
C ALA A 197 -0.20 -7.58 -11.21
N LEU A 198 0.60 -6.57 -10.85
CA LEU A 198 2.06 -6.63 -11.01
C LEU A 198 2.72 -7.69 -10.12
N ALA A 199 2.23 -7.89 -8.90
CA ALA A 199 2.73 -8.94 -8.01
C ALA A 199 2.48 -10.35 -8.56
N LEU A 200 1.35 -10.56 -9.25
CA LEU A 200 1.03 -11.83 -9.92
C LEU A 200 1.86 -12.04 -11.19
N ILE A 201 2.11 -10.98 -11.97
CA ILE A 201 2.92 -11.04 -13.19
C ILE A 201 4.41 -11.28 -12.87
N VAL A 202 4.89 -10.79 -11.70
CA VAL A 202 6.28 -10.91 -11.25
C VAL A 202 6.38 -11.80 -10.00
N PRO A 203 6.37 -13.15 -10.13
CA PRO A 203 6.34 -14.08 -8.99
C PRO A 203 7.49 -13.91 -8.00
N LYS A 204 8.64 -13.41 -8.45
CA LYS A 204 9.79 -13.08 -7.57
C LYS A 204 9.42 -12.03 -6.51
N SER A 205 8.62 -11.02 -6.88
CA SER A 205 8.13 -9.97 -5.96
C SER A 205 7.21 -10.56 -4.89
N LEU A 206 6.29 -11.45 -5.29
CA LEU A 206 5.40 -12.15 -4.34
C LEU A 206 6.20 -13.04 -3.38
N ARG A 207 7.19 -13.78 -3.88
CA ARG A 207 8.08 -14.59 -3.02
C ARG A 207 8.85 -13.74 -2.04
N ALA A 208 9.35 -12.57 -2.46
CA ALA A 208 10.09 -11.66 -1.60
C ALA A 208 9.24 -11.13 -0.45
N ILE A 209 7.95 -10.81 -0.65
CA ILE A 209 7.07 -10.35 0.43
C ILE A 209 6.56 -11.48 1.34
N ILE A 210 6.53 -12.74 0.86
CA ILE A 210 6.14 -13.91 1.66
C ILE A 210 7.34 -14.43 2.46
N PHE A 211 8.50 -14.66 1.82
CA PHE A 211 9.65 -15.35 2.41
C PHE A 211 10.80 -14.41 2.78
N GLY A 212 10.84 -13.18 2.26
CA GLY A 212 11.84 -12.16 2.57
C GLY A 212 13.00 -12.09 1.59
N ARG A 213 13.08 -13.04 0.64
CA ARG A 213 14.18 -13.23 -0.31
C ARG A 213 13.68 -13.75 -1.65
#